data_99b79827671e8e2002cf95013b9a42d5
#
_entry.id   99b79827671e8e2002cf95013b9a42d5
#
_cell.length_a   1.000
_cell.length_b   1.000
_cell.length_c   1.000
_cell.angle_alpha   90.00
_cell.angle_beta   90.00
_cell.angle_gamma   90.00
#
_symmetry.space_group_name_H-M   'P 1'
#
loop_
_entity.id
_entity.type
_entity.pdbx_description
1 polymer ?
#
loop_
_entity_poly.entity_id
_entity_poly.type
_entity_poly.pdbx_seq_one_letter_code
_entity_poly.pdbx_strand_id
1 'polypeptide(L)'
;NTGTDITVLPEFQAADIIHLHWINQGMLSLNDIRKILLSGKPVVWTMHDMWPCTGICHHARECDKYHQECHHCPYIYKGGGKKDLSNQVKKKKKEIYQSAPVTFVTCSRWLKERAGQSALLNGHTIVDIPNPISTGLFKPQNSLAARSKMELPTDKKLILFGSVKVTDKRKGIDYFVESCKLLAEMHPELKEELGVVVYGKNSEQLKPLVPFQVYPLNYISNEKELVDVYNAVDLFVTPSLEENLPNTIMEAMACGIPCVGFNVGGIPEMIDHLHNGYVAEYKSADDFANGIHWALSESEYQSLSEEACRKVSSSYSESSIAKRYIEVYNKIMGDND
;
A
#
# COMPACT_ATOMS: atom_id res chain seq x y z
N ASN A 1 14.56 -22.72 -11.64
CA ASN A 1 15.45 -21.85 -10.84
C ASN A 1 15.95 -20.72 -11.72
N THR A 2 15.18 -19.66 -11.80
CA THR A 2 15.56 -18.40 -12.46
C THR A 2 15.89 -17.41 -11.34
N GLY A 3 17.11 -16.95 -11.24
CA GLY A 3 17.59 -15.97 -10.28
C GLY A 3 19.03 -15.62 -10.60
N THR A 4 19.48 -14.46 -10.13
CA THR A 4 20.85 -13.97 -10.31
C THR A 4 21.62 -14.16 -9.02
N ASP A 5 22.75 -14.84 -9.07
CA ASP A 5 23.65 -14.96 -7.91
C ASP A 5 24.37 -13.62 -7.71
N ILE A 6 23.87 -12.82 -6.79
CA ILE A 6 24.47 -11.51 -6.46
C ILE A 6 25.66 -11.64 -5.50
N THR A 7 25.90 -12.81 -4.90
CA THR A 7 26.96 -12.98 -3.91
C THR A 7 28.36 -12.88 -4.53
N VAL A 8 28.47 -13.04 -5.85
CA VAL A 8 29.74 -12.92 -6.58
C VAL A 8 30.06 -11.49 -7.01
N LEU A 9 29.15 -10.54 -6.82
CA LEU A 9 29.33 -9.14 -7.20
C LEU A 9 30.29 -8.42 -6.24
N PRO A 10 31.18 -7.54 -6.76
CA PRO A 10 32.07 -6.75 -5.90
C PRO A 10 31.31 -5.91 -4.86
N GLU A 11 30.16 -5.35 -5.23
CA GLU A 11 29.31 -4.57 -4.35
C GLU A 11 28.77 -5.40 -3.18
N PHE A 12 28.37 -6.65 -3.45
CA PHE A 12 27.95 -7.59 -2.39
C PHE A 12 29.11 -7.90 -1.45
N GLN A 13 30.30 -8.14 -2.00
CA GLN A 13 31.49 -8.48 -1.20
C GLN A 13 31.92 -7.31 -0.31
N ALA A 14 31.81 -6.09 -0.78
CA ALA A 14 32.17 -4.86 -0.06
C ALA A 14 31.11 -4.38 0.94
N ALA A 15 29.86 -4.85 0.84
CA ALA A 15 28.77 -4.40 1.69
C ALA A 15 28.92 -4.96 3.13
N ASP A 16 28.61 -4.14 4.13
CA ASP A 16 28.54 -4.53 5.54
C ASP A 16 27.18 -5.15 5.90
N ILE A 17 26.11 -4.68 5.25
CA ILE A 17 24.72 -5.15 5.44
C ILE A 17 24.11 -5.43 4.08
N ILE A 18 23.32 -6.50 3.99
CA ILE A 18 22.50 -6.78 2.80
C ILE A 18 21.05 -6.43 3.10
N HIS A 19 20.51 -5.47 2.36
CA HIS A 19 19.11 -5.09 2.50
C HIS A 19 18.30 -5.60 1.31
N LEU A 20 17.36 -6.52 1.57
CA LEU A 20 16.45 -7.08 0.59
C LEU A 20 15.10 -6.36 0.64
N HIS A 21 14.56 -6.06 -0.54
CA HIS A 21 13.20 -5.58 -0.72
C HIS A 21 12.37 -6.64 -1.47
N TRP A 22 11.61 -6.24 -2.46
CA TRP A 22 10.81 -7.15 -3.28
C TRP A 22 11.69 -7.85 -4.32
N ILE A 23 12.00 -9.13 -4.09
CA ILE A 23 13.00 -9.91 -4.83
C ILE A 23 12.38 -10.92 -5.83
N ASN A 24 11.08 -10.86 -6.01
CA ASN A 24 10.32 -11.80 -6.83
C ASN A 24 10.49 -11.57 -8.34
N GLN A 25 9.69 -12.26 -9.15
CA GLN A 25 9.71 -12.21 -10.62
C GLN A 25 11.07 -12.56 -11.26
N GLY A 26 11.80 -13.49 -10.64
CA GLY A 26 13.04 -14.02 -11.22
C GLY A 26 14.31 -13.23 -10.85
N MET A 27 14.23 -12.23 -9.98
CA MET A 27 15.41 -11.51 -9.48
C MET A 27 16.29 -12.44 -8.62
N LEU A 28 15.73 -13.04 -7.56
CA LEU A 28 16.42 -14.03 -6.72
C LEU A 28 15.62 -15.33 -6.65
N SER A 29 16.30 -16.46 -6.75
CA SER A 29 15.73 -17.76 -6.41
C SER A 29 15.84 -18.04 -4.92
N LEU A 30 15.11 -19.04 -4.42
CA LEU A 30 15.29 -19.51 -3.03
C LEU A 30 16.72 -19.99 -2.75
N ASN A 31 17.43 -20.52 -3.75
CA ASN A 31 18.82 -20.90 -3.60
C ASN A 31 19.75 -19.69 -3.48
N ASP A 32 19.46 -18.59 -4.19
CA ASP A 32 20.23 -17.35 -4.08
C ASP A 32 20.03 -16.71 -2.71
N ILE A 33 18.78 -16.70 -2.20
CA ILE A 33 18.50 -16.27 -0.81
C ILE A 33 19.31 -17.10 0.18
N ARG A 34 19.38 -18.43 0.02
CA ARG A 34 20.20 -19.30 0.86
C ARG A 34 21.68 -18.90 0.82
N LYS A 35 22.24 -18.62 -0.36
CA LYS A 35 23.64 -18.18 -0.49
C LYS A 35 23.88 -16.85 0.23
N ILE A 36 22.94 -15.90 0.09
CA ILE A 36 23.00 -14.62 0.79
C ILE A 36 23.03 -14.84 2.31
N LEU A 37 22.12 -15.64 2.85
CA LEU A 37 22.08 -15.90 4.29
C LEU A 37 23.32 -16.64 4.80
N LEU A 38 23.89 -17.54 4.01
CA LEU A 38 25.11 -18.28 4.35
C LEU A 38 26.41 -17.47 4.16
N SER A 39 26.34 -16.25 3.62
CA SER A 39 27.52 -15.38 3.44
C SER A 39 28.09 -14.87 4.76
N GLY A 40 27.36 -14.98 5.86
CA GLY A 40 27.72 -14.43 7.16
C GLY A 40 27.46 -12.92 7.32
N LYS A 41 27.01 -12.25 6.26
CA LYS A 41 26.66 -10.82 6.34
C LYS A 41 25.28 -10.64 6.99
N PRO A 42 25.09 -9.59 7.83
CA PRO A 42 23.77 -9.24 8.37
C PRO A 42 22.77 -8.98 7.24
N VAL A 43 21.55 -9.52 7.40
CA VAL A 43 20.48 -9.36 6.40
C VAL A 43 19.26 -8.66 7.02
N VAL A 44 18.88 -7.55 6.41
CA VAL A 44 17.58 -6.88 6.62
C VAL A 44 16.69 -7.19 5.43
N TRP A 45 15.42 -7.53 5.68
CA TRP A 45 14.47 -7.82 4.60
C TRP A 45 13.17 -7.05 4.79
N THR A 46 12.97 -6.01 3.97
CA THR A 46 11.73 -5.25 3.96
C THR A 46 10.64 -5.99 3.20
N MET A 47 9.55 -6.26 3.90
CA MET A 47 8.38 -6.96 3.42
C MET A 47 7.34 -5.97 2.90
N HIS A 48 7.20 -5.88 1.58
CA HIS A 48 6.15 -5.07 0.95
C HIS A 48 4.81 -5.83 0.84
N ASP A 49 4.85 -7.14 1.00
CA ASP A 49 3.71 -8.05 0.98
C ASP A 49 3.97 -9.28 1.88
N MET A 50 3.06 -10.24 1.90
CA MET A 50 3.13 -11.41 2.76
C MET A 50 4.00 -12.55 2.20
N TRP A 51 4.62 -12.42 1.02
CA TRP A 51 5.36 -13.53 0.43
C TRP A 51 6.48 -14.08 1.34
N PRO A 52 7.29 -13.26 2.04
CA PRO A 52 8.31 -13.79 2.94
C PRO A 52 7.75 -14.65 4.07
N CYS A 53 6.57 -14.37 4.58
CA CYS A 53 5.96 -15.07 5.72
C CYS A 53 4.95 -16.17 5.33
N THR A 54 4.70 -16.38 4.04
CA THR A 54 3.77 -17.41 3.52
C THR A 54 4.49 -18.48 2.71
N GLY A 55 3.77 -19.49 2.22
CA GLY A 55 4.30 -20.43 1.22
C GLY A 55 4.56 -19.73 -0.11
N ILE A 56 3.51 -19.24 -0.75
CA ILE A 56 3.56 -18.65 -2.10
C ILE A 56 2.77 -17.34 -2.24
N CYS A 57 1.93 -16.99 -1.26
CA CYS A 57 1.00 -15.88 -1.37
C CYS A 57 1.68 -14.54 -1.14
N HIS A 58 1.42 -13.56 -2.01
CA HIS A 58 1.70 -12.15 -1.76
C HIS A 58 0.64 -11.53 -0.84
N HIS A 59 -0.58 -12.05 -0.92
CA HIS A 59 -1.73 -11.67 -0.11
C HIS A 59 -2.43 -12.95 0.36
N ALA A 60 -2.55 -13.15 1.67
CA ALA A 60 -3.15 -14.37 2.23
C ALA A 60 -4.68 -14.31 2.28
N ARG A 61 -5.28 -13.12 2.16
CA ARG A 61 -6.71 -12.90 2.30
C ARG A 61 -7.21 -13.48 3.63
N GLU A 62 -8.24 -14.35 3.58
CA GLU A 62 -8.80 -15.03 4.75
C GLU A 62 -8.05 -16.33 5.11
N CYS A 63 -6.98 -16.69 4.40
CA CYS A 63 -6.21 -17.91 4.66
C CYS A 63 -5.23 -17.71 5.81
N ASP A 64 -5.36 -18.51 6.86
CA ASP A 64 -4.51 -18.53 8.06
C ASP A 64 -3.46 -19.67 8.08
N LYS A 65 -3.43 -20.53 7.07
CA LYS A 65 -2.55 -21.71 7.01
C LYS A 65 -1.06 -21.39 7.15
N TYR A 66 -0.67 -20.15 6.85
CA TYR A 66 0.72 -19.72 7.03
C TYR A 66 1.14 -19.67 8.51
N HIS A 67 0.20 -19.66 9.45
CA HIS A 67 0.50 -19.74 10.89
C HIS A 67 1.18 -21.06 11.25
N GLN A 68 0.84 -22.15 10.58
CA GLN A 68 1.42 -23.48 10.83
C GLN A 68 2.05 -24.08 9.57
N GLU A 69 1.23 -24.68 8.71
CA GLU A 69 1.67 -25.33 7.47
C GLU A 69 0.78 -24.94 6.27
N CYS A 70 1.41 -24.51 5.18
CA CYS A 70 0.70 -24.35 3.92
C CYS A 70 0.52 -25.71 3.24
N HIS A 71 -0.71 -26.05 2.89
CA HIS A 71 -1.12 -27.21 2.09
C HIS A 71 -2.58 -27.03 1.66
N HIS A 72 -3.07 -27.82 0.71
CA HIS A 72 -4.43 -27.68 0.18
C HIS A 72 -4.76 -26.22 -0.11
N CYS A 73 -3.85 -25.55 -0.85
CA CYS A 73 -3.92 -24.13 -1.07
C CYS A 73 -5.12 -23.77 -1.97
N PRO A 74 -6.05 -22.90 -1.52
CA PRO A 74 -7.24 -22.56 -2.31
C PRO A 74 -6.89 -21.69 -3.55
N TYR A 75 -5.71 -21.11 -3.58
CA TYR A 75 -5.27 -20.21 -4.66
C TYR A 75 -4.47 -20.92 -5.75
N ILE A 76 -4.22 -22.22 -5.64
CA ILE A 76 -3.63 -23.04 -6.69
C ILE A 76 -4.76 -23.53 -7.63
N TYR A 77 -4.56 -23.39 -8.95
CA TYR A 77 -5.50 -23.86 -9.95
C TYR A 77 -5.96 -25.31 -9.70
N LYS A 78 -7.26 -25.56 -9.72
CA LYS A 78 -7.93 -26.82 -9.36
C LYS A 78 -7.78 -27.26 -7.89
N GLY A 79 -7.38 -26.32 -7.01
CA GLY A 79 -7.11 -26.59 -5.60
C GLY A 79 -5.78 -27.30 -5.37
N GLY A 80 -5.18 -27.03 -4.21
CA GLY A 80 -3.94 -27.67 -3.82
C GLY A 80 -4.16 -29.00 -3.11
N GLY A 81 -3.07 -29.80 -2.96
CA GLY A 81 -3.03 -31.03 -2.19
C GLY A 81 -2.13 -30.94 -0.96
N LYS A 82 -1.97 -32.05 -0.23
CA LYS A 82 -1.13 -32.11 0.97
C LYS A 82 0.34 -31.74 0.70
N LYS A 83 0.85 -32.01 -0.48
CA LYS A 83 2.24 -31.71 -0.91
C LYS A 83 2.26 -30.78 -2.12
N ASP A 84 1.35 -29.79 -2.16
CA ASP A 84 1.26 -28.82 -3.24
C ASP A 84 2.45 -27.84 -3.23
N LEU A 85 2.49 -26.95 -4.21
CA LEU A 85 3.56 -25.95 -4.36
C LEU A 85 3.70 -25.08 -3.10
N SER A 86 2.58 -24.71 -2.46
CA SER A 86 2.62 -23.90 -1.23
C SER A 86 3.33 -24.59 -0.08
N ASN A 87 3.12 -25.92 0.07
CA ASN A 87 3.78 -26.74 1.08
C ASN A 87 5.28 -26.89 0.77
N GLN A 88 5.62 -27.19 -0.48
CA GLN A 88 7.02 -27.38 -0.89
C GLN A 88 7.85 -26.11 -0.70
N VAL A 89 7.30 -24.97 -1.15
CA VAL A 89 7.98 -23.66 -1.02
C VAL A 89 8.11 -23.27 0.45
N LYS A 90 7.06 -23.45 1.26
CA LYS A 90 7.11 -23.14 2.69
C LYS A 90 8.19 -23.96 3.42
N LYS A 91 8.28 -25.27 3.16
CA LYS A 91 9.33 -26.11 3.74
C LYS A 91 10.72 -25.62 3.35
N LYS A 92 10.93 -25.33 2.07
CA LYS A 92 12.21 -24.83 1.58
C LYS A 92 12.57 -23.47 2.20
N LYS A 93 11.61 -22.54 2.35
CA LYS A 93 11.82 -21.28 3.06
C LYS A 93 12.22 -21.51 4.52
N LYS A 94 11.54 -22.44 5.22
CA LYS A 94 11.85 -22.78 6.61
C LYS A 94 13.30 -23.22 6.77
N GLU A 95 13.76 -24.15 5.93
CA GLU A 95 15.15 -24.62 5.94
C GLU A 95 16.15 -23.46 5.68
N ILE A 96 15.81 -22.56 4.76
CA ILE A 96 16.66 -21.42 4.41
C ILE A 96 16.72 -20.41 5.56
N TYR A 97 15.57 -20.04 6.13
CA TYR A 97 15.52 -19.02 7.19
C TYR A 97 16.17 -19.52 8.49
N GLN A 98 16.12 -20.82 8.77
CA GLN A 98 16.83 -21.42 9.90
C GLN A 98 18.36 -21.40 9.77
N SER A 99 18.91 -21.10 8.59
CA SER A 99 20.37 -21.10 8.36
C SER A 99 21.09 -19.88 8.93
N ALA A 100 20.41 -18.75 9.09
CA ALA A 100 20.98 -17.53 9.67
C ALA A 100 19.87 -16.60 10.19
N PRO A 101 20.17 -15.72 11.16
CA PRO A 101 19.23 -14.69 11.61
C PRO A 101 18.95 -13.68 10.49
N VAL A 102 17.68 -13.28 10.38
CA VAL A 102 17.22 -12.23 9.47
C VAL A 102 16.42 -11.22 10.28
N THR A 103 16.65 -9.93 10.04
CA THR A 103 15.76 -8.90 10.55
C THR A 103 14.74 -8.55 9.47
N PHE A 104 13.49 -8.93 9.72
CA PHE A 104 12.38 -8.57 8.84
C PHE A 104 11.83 -7.20 9.22
N VAL A 105 11.64 -6.35 8.22
CA VAL A 105 10.99 -5.05 8.36
C VAL A 105 9.67 -5.11 7.61
N THR A 106 8.57 -4.77 8.26
CA THR A 106 7.23 -4.71 7.65
C THR A 106 6.83 -3.26 7.41
N CYS A 107 6.17 -2.97 6.29
CA CYS A 107 5.78 -1.60 5.97
C CYS A 107 4.59 -1.09 6.81
N SER A 108 3.92 -1.94 7.59
CA SER A 108 2.80 -1.60 8.46
C SER A 108 2.82 -2.44 9.74
N ARG A 109 2.17 -1.95 10.79
CA ARG A 109 1.91 -2.72 12.02
C ARG A 109 1.02 -3.91 11.74
N TRP A 110 0.01 -3.73 10.88
CA TRP A 110 -0.84 -4.83 10.40
C TRP A 110 -0.01 -5.97 9.82
N LEU A 111 0.94 -5.67 8.93
CA LEU A 111 1.80 -6.73 8.36
C LEU A 111 2.76 -7.33 9.41
N LYS A 112 3.23 -6.54 10.38
CA LYS A 112 4.04 -7.04 11.50
C LYS A 112 3.29 -8.07 12.33
N GLU A 113 2.04 -7.80 12.66
CA GLU A 113 1.17 -8.74 13.39
C GLU A 113 0.96 -10.03 12.58
N ARG A 114 0.65 -9.91 11.29
CA ARG A 114 0.50 -11.06 10.39
C ARG A 114 1.80 -11.85 10.25
N ALA A 115 2.92 -11.17 10.09
CA ALA A 115 4.24 -11.80 10.00
C ALA A 115 4.63 -12.52 11.30
N GLY A 116 4.34 -11.92 12.46
CA GLY A 116 4.58 -12.50 13.77
C GLY A 116 3.81 -13.80 14.04
N GLN A 117 2.67 -13.99 13.37
CA GLN A 117 1.90 -15.24 13.44
C GLN A 117 2.45 -16.35 12.53
N SER A 118 3.38 -16.04 11.65
CA SER A 118 3.92 -17.03 10.71
C SER A 118 4.95 -17.96 11.34
N ALA A 119 4.72 -19.26 11.23
CA ALA A 119 5.70 -20.27 11.66
C ALA A 119 7.05 -20.19 10.89
N LEU A 120 7.12 -19.47 9.77
CA LEU A 120 8.38 -19.26 9.05
C LEU A 120 9.30 -18.26 9.74
N LEU A 121 8.72 -17.28 10.45
CA LEU A 121 9.46 -16.16 11.02
C LEU A 121 9.71 -16.31 12.53
N ASN A 122 9.32 -17.45 13.12
CA ASN A 122 9.60 -17.76 14.50
C ASN A 122 11.11 -17.69 14.80
N GLY A 123 11.50 -16.90 15.81
CA GLY A 123 12.90 -16.72 16.21
C GLY A 123 13.64 -15.63 15.43
N HIS A 124 12.99 -14.96 14.48
CA HIS A 124 13.54 -13.79 13.78
C HIS A 124 13.05 -12.48 14.39
N THR A 125 13.84 -11.44 14.26
CA THR A 125 13.43 -10.08 14.64
C THR A 125 12.47 -9.52 13.59
N ILE A 126 11.33 -8.97 14.02
CA ILE A 126 10.35 -8.32 13.15
C ILE A 126 10.09 -6.92 13.69
N VAL A 127 10.39 -5.91 12.89
CA VAL A 127 10.11 -4.50 13.19
C VAL A 127 9.20 -3.92 12.12
N ASP A 128 8.46 -2.87 12.45
CA ASP A 128 7.66 -2.12 11.45
C ASP A 128 8.37 -0.81 11.11
N ILE A 129 8.58 -0.54 9.84
CA ILE A 129 9.06 0.74 9.30
C ILE A 129 8.29 0.99 8.01
N PRO A 130 7.44 2.04 7.95
CA PRO A 130 6.66 2.35 6.76
C PRO A 130 7.53 2.66 5.53
N ASN A 131 6.91 2.64 4.35
CA ASN A 131 7.55 3.18 3.16
C ASN A 131 7.76 4.69 3.31
N PRO A 132 8.89 5.24 2.82
CA PRO A 132 9.10 6.68 2.75
C PRO A 132 8.33 7.31 1.59
N ILE A 133 8.06 8.61 1.72
CA ILE A 133 7.60 9.45 0.62
C ILE A 133 8.43 10.73 0.53
N SER A 134 8.71 11.16 -0.71
CA SER A 134 9.41 12.42 -0.95
C SER A 134 8.46 13.61 -0.75
N THR A 135 8.50 14.20 0.45
CA THR A 135 7.74 15.40 0.80
C THR A 135 8.25 16.67 0.10
N GLY A 136 9.40 16.59 -0.55
CA GLY A 136 9.88 17.64 -1.44
C GLY A 136 9.14 17.67 -2.77
N LEU A 137 8.72 16.50 -3.26
CA LEU A 137 7.97 16.30 -4.50
C LEU A 137 6.45 16.38 -4.26
N PHE A 138 5.93 15.50 -3.38
CA PHE A 138 4.51 15.46 -2.99
C PHE A 138 4.28 16.48 -1.88
N LYS A 139 3.63 17.58 -2.21
CA LYS A 139 3.31 18.68 -1.29
C LYS A 139 2.14 19.50 -1.83
N PRO A 140 1.46 20.28 -0.97
CA PRO A 140 0.41 21.18 -1.40
C PRO A 140 0.90 22.19 -2.46
N GLN A 141 0.11 22.39 -3.51
CA GLN A 141 0.33 23.32 -4.59
C GLN A 141 -0.97 24.09 -4.88
N ASN A 142 -0.91 25.05 -5.83
CA ASN A 142 -2.10 25.79 -6.22
C ASN A 142 -3.09 24.89 -6.97
N SER A 143 -4.24 24.62 -6.36
CA SER A 143 -5.28 23.72 -6.90
C SER A 143 -5.85 24.22 -8.23
N LEU A 144 -6.10 25.54 -8.37
CA LEU A 144 -6.64 26.08 -9.62
C LEU A 144 -5.66 25.92 -10.78
N ALA A 145 -4.36 26.11 -10.53
CA ALA A 145 -3.33 25.86 -11.54
C ALA A 145 -3.25 24.38 -11.92
N ALA A 146 -3.34 23.48 -10.93
CA ALA A 146 -3.36 22.04 -11.16
C ALA A 146 -4.60 21.61 -11.96
N ARG A 147 -5.80 22.12 -11.63
CA ARG A 147 -7.04 21.86 -12.37
C ARG A 147 -6.96 22.35 -13.82
N SER A 148 -6.45 23.56 -14.02
CA SER A 148 -6.24 24.09 -15.38
C SER A 148 -5.30 23.23 -16.22
N LYS A 149 -4.20 22.74 -15.61
CA LYS A 149 -3.22 21.86 -16.27
C LYS A 149 -3.81 20.50 -16.64
N MET A 150 -4.69 19.99 -15.78
CA MET A 150 -5.34 18.68 -15.95
C MET A 150 -6.67 18.75 -16.72
N GLU A 151 -7.05 19.94 -17.22
CA GLU A 151 -8.31 20.22 -17.92
C GLU A 151 -9.55 19.82 -17.10
N LEU A 152 -9.49 20.04 -15.77
CA LEU A 152 -10.55 19.72 -14.82
C LEU A 152 -11.38 20.97 -14.45
N PRO A 153 -12.66 20.80 -14.09
CA PRO A 153 -13.54 21.93 -13.72
C PRO A 153 -13.05 22.60 -12.42
N THR A 154 -13.28 23.91 -12.34
CA THR A 154 -12.91 24.73 -11.17
C THR A 154 -14.08 25.02 -10.25
N ASP A 155 -15.30 24.74 -10.69
CA ASP A 155 -16.58 25.03 -10.04
C ASP A 155 -17.21 23.80 -9.34
N LYS A 156 -16.52 22.64 -9.37
CA LYS A 156 -17.00 21.39 -8.75
C LYS A 156 -16.09 20.93 -7.62
N LYS A 157 -16.66 20.20 -6.67
CA LYS A 157 -15.90 19.31 -5.79
C LYS A 157 -15.42 18.10 -6.59
N LEU A 158 -14.19 17.67 -6.40
CA LEU A 158 -13.60 16.58 -7.16
C LEU A 158 -13.10 15.46 -6.23
N ILE A 159 -13.65 14.27 -6.39
CA ILE A 159 -13.14 13.07 -5.73
C ILE A 159 -12.25 12.27 -6.69
N LEU A 160 -11.14 11.75 -6.20
CA LEU A 160 -10.18 10.98 -6.97
C LEU A 160 -10.24 9.49 -6.60
N PHE A 161 -10.51 8.65 -7.60
CA PHE A 161 -10.31 7.20 -7.50
C PHE A 161 -9.19 6.78 -8.45
N GLY A 162 -8.19 6.04 -7.94
CA GLY A 162 -7.04 5.70 -8.78
C GLY A 162 -6.40 4.35 -8.48
N SER A 163 -5.95 3.68 -9.55
CA SER A 163 -5.16 2.47 -9.45
C SER A 163 -4.44 2.18 -10.78
N VAL A 164 -3.44 1.29 -10.78
CA VAL A 164 -2.77 0.87 -12.02
C VAL A 164 -3.78 0.34 -13.06
N LYS A 165 -4.80 -0.40 -12.63
CA LYS A 165 -5.91 -0.86 -13.45
C LYS A 165 -7.21 -0.70 -12.67
N VAL A 166 -8.07 0.19 -13.12
CA VAL A 166 -9.32 0.57 -12.42
C VAL A 166 -10.26 -0.63 -12.23
N THR A 167 -10.25 -1.59 -13.15
CA THR A 167 -11.07 -2.81 -13.08
C THR A 167 -10.49 -3.92 -12.20
N ASP A 168 -9.43 -3.66 -11.44
CA ASP A 168 -8.93 -4.60 -10.43
C ASP A 168 -9.92 -4.66 -9.26
N LYS A 169 -10.62 -5.78 -9.11
CA LYS A 169 -11.62 -5.99 -8.07
C LYS A 169 -11.06 -5.85 -6.65
N ARG A 170 -9.76 -6.12 -6.47
CA ARG A 170 -9.07 -5.93 -5.19
C ARG A 170 -9.07 -4.46 -4.76
N LYS A 171 -9.13 -3.53 -5.71
CA LYS A 171 -9.22 -2.08 -5.47
C LYS A 171 -10.64 -1.60 -5.14
N GLY A 172 -11.62 -2.51 -5.08
CA GLY A 172 -12.95 -2.24 -4.58
C GLY A 172 -13.84 -1.42 -5.51
N ILE A 173 -13.60 -1.50 -6.84
CA ILE A 173 -14.40 -0.75 -7.83
C ILE A 173 -15.91 -0.92 -7.65
N ASP A 174 -16.35 -2.15 -7.32
CA ASP A 174 -17.77 -2.45 -7.16
C ASP A 174 -18.36 -1.66 -5.96
N TYR A 175 -17.61 -1.52 -4.87
CA TYR A 175 -18.00 -0.71 -3.70
C TYR A 175 -17.95 0.79 -4.01
N PHE A 176 -16.97 1.25 -4.77
CA PHE A 176 -16.91 2.65 -5.20
C PHE A 176 -18.13 3.03 -6.02
N VAL A 177 -18.50 2.22 -7.00
CA VAL A 177 -19.68 2.46 -7.84
C VAL A 177 -20.97 2.46 -7.00
N GLU A 178 -21.11 1.51 -6.07
CA GLU A 178 -22.26 1.46 -5.19
C GLU A 178 -22.33 2.67 -4.24
N SER A 179 -21.21 3.06 -3.65
CA SER A 179 -21.14 4.26 -2.80
C SER A 179 -21.52 5.54 -3.57
N CYS A 180 -21.10 5.65 -4.83
CA CYS A 180 -21.48 6.79 -5.67
C CYS A 180 -23.01 6.82 -5.91
N LYS A 181 -23.66 5.69 -6.10
CA LYS A 181 -25.11 5.62 -6.27
C LYS A 181 -25.85 6.00 -5.00
N LEU A 182 -25.44 5.42 -3.86
CA LEU A 182 -26.01 5.74 -2.55
C LEU A 182 -25.83 7.24 -2.23
N LEU A 183 -24.65 7.79 -2.49
CA LEU A 183 -24.37 9.22 -2.29
C LEU A 183 -25.30 10.11 -3.13
N ALA A 184 -25.54 9.75 -4.39
CA ALA A 184 -26.45 10.52 -5.27
C ALA A 184 -27.94 10.34 -4.93
N GLU A 185 -28.32 9.24 -4.26
CA GLU A 185 -29.66 9.02 -3.72
C GLU A 185 -29.90 9.79 -2.43
N MET A 186 -28.95 9.76 -1.51
CA MET A 186 -29.02 10.47 -0.21
C MET A 186 -28.89 11.99 -0.38
N HIS A 187 -28.06 12.43 -1.33
CA HIS A 187 -27.68 13.82 -1.56
C HIS A 187 -27.82 14.18 -3.05
N PRO A 188 -29.07 14.33 -3.57
CA PRO A 188 -29.31 14.57 -5.01
C PRO A 188 -28.65 15.85 -5.57
N GLU A 189 -28.46 16.86 -4.72
CA GLU A 189 -27.77 18.11 -5.05
C GLU A 189 -26.33 17.90 -5.52
N LEU A 190 -25.64 16.89 -4.99
CA LEU A 190 -24.26 16.57 -5.35
C LEU A 190 -24.10 16.12 -6.82
N LYS A 191 -25.20 15.76 -7.52
CA LYS A 191 -25.11 15.36 -8.93
C LYS A 191 -24.56 16.47 -9.82
N GLU A 192 -24.85 17.72 -9.50
CA GLU A 192 -24.35 18.88 -10.23
C GLU A 192 -23.04 19.43 -9.64
N GLU A 193 -22.78 19.21 -8.34
CA GLU A 193 -21.68 19.80 -7.62
C GLU A 193 -20.43 18.91 -7.57
N LEU A 194 -20.58 17.58 -7.74
CA LEU A 194 -19.51 16.60 -7.60
C LEU A 194 -19.05 16.05 -8.95
N GLY A 195 -17.73 15.96 -9.11
CA GLY A 195 -17.08 15.26 -10.21
C GLY A 195 -16.19 14.12 -9.72
N VAL A 196 -16.06 13.08 -10.52
CA VAL A 196 -15.22 11.92 -10.25
C VAL A 196 -14.02 11.91 -11.20
N VAL A 197 -12.84 12.17 -10.66
CA VAL A 197 -11.57 12.04 -11.39
C VAL A 197 -11.07 10.62 -11.25
N VAL A 198 -10.66 10.00 -12.34
CA VAL A 198 -10.23 8.60 -12.35
C VAL A 198 -8.93 8.44 -13.11
N TYR A 199 -7.86 7.99 -12.45
CA TYR A 199 -6.64 7.62 -13.18
C TYR A 199 -6.38 6.11 -13.13
N GLY A 200 -5.76 5.61 -14.19
CA GLY A 200 -5.40 4.21 -14.38
C GLY A 200 -5.90 3.61 -15.68
N LYS A 201 -5.40 2.43 -16.01
CA LYS A 201 -5.87 1.71 -17.19
C LYS A 201 -7.37 1.42 -17.07
N ASN A 202 -8.10 1.61 -18.17
CA ASN A 202 -9.54 1.40 -18.27
C ASN A 202 -10.41 2.42 -17.47
N SER A 203 -9.90 3.60 -17.16
CA SER A 203 -10.62 4.66 -16.42
C SER A 203 -11.94 5.05 -17.09
N GLU A 204 -12.02 5.07 -18.42
CA GLU A 204 -13.23 5.35 -19.20
C GLU A 204 -14.43 4.44 -18.86
N GLN A 205 -14.17 3.22 -18.38
CA GLN A 205 -15.22 2.25 -18.07
C GLN A 205 -16.09 2.66 -16.87
N LEU A 206 -15.67 3.65 -16.07
CA LEU A 206 -16.48 4.18 -14.97
C LEU A 206 -17.57 5.13 -15.44
N LYS A 207 -17.43 5.78 -16.59
CA LYS A 207 -18.41 6.76 -17.09
C LYS A 207 -19.87 6.28 -17.04
N PRO A 208 -20.23 5.09 -17.53
CA PRO A 208 -21.61 4.61 -17.49
C PRO A 208 -22.04 4.03 -16.13
N LEU A 209 -21.14 3.90 -15.16
CA LEU A 209 -21.39 3.16 -13.92
C LEU A 209 -21.74 4.04 -12.73
N VAL A 210 -21.28 5.30 -12.73
CA VAL A 210 -21.49 6.24 -11.62
C VAL A 210 -22.42 7.39 -12.04
N PRO A 211 -23.23 7.94 -11.13
CA PRO A 211 -24.21 8.97 -11.44
C PRO A 211 -23.63 10.41 -11.50
N PHE A 212 -22.31 10.53 -11.39
CA PHE A 212 -21.59 11.81 -11.42
C PHE A 212 -20.82 11.99 -12.72
N GLN A 213 -20.46 13.24 -13.07
CA GLN A 213 -19.56 13.49 -14.19
C GLN A 213 -18.19 12.87 -13.94
N VAL A 214 -17.72 12.02 -14.87
CA VAL A 214 -16.42 11.32 -14.76
C VAL A 214 -15.39 11.97 -15.67
N TYR A 215 -14.20 12.23 -15.12
CA TYR A 215 -13.02 12.80 -15.78
C TYR A 215 -11.89 11.72 -15.79
N PRO A 216 -11.79 10.91 -16.84
CA PRO A 216 -10.80 9.86 -16.92
C PRO A 216 -9.44 10.39 -17.38
N LEU A 217 -8.38 10.15 -16.62
CA LEU A 217 -7.01 10.61 -16.90
C LEU A 217 -6.10 9.51 -17.44
N ASN A 218 -6.62 8.33 -17.75
CA ASN A 218 -5.81 7.17 -18.16
C ASN A 218 -4.70 6.79 -17.16
N TYR A 219 -3.70 6.03 -17.63
CA TYR A 219 -2.58 5.60 -16.80
C TYR A 219 -1.50 6.69 -16.74
N ILE A 220 -1.18 7.12 -15.53
CA ILE A 220 -0.15 8.10 -15.25
C ILE A 220 1.07 7.39 -14.69
N SER A 221 2.22 7.57 -15.33
CA SER A 221 3.51 7.00 -14.91
C SER A 221 4.51 8.04 -14.43
N ASN A 222 4.23 9.31 -14.65
CA ASN A 222 5.10 10.42 -14.26
C ASN A 222 4.65 10.95 -12.89
N GLU A 223 5.56 10.89 -11.91
CA GLU A 223 5.27 11.36 -10.54
C GLU A 223 4.90 12.84 -10.47
N LYS A 224 5.50 13.70 -11.31
CA LYS A 224 5.14 15.13 -11.34
C LYS A 224 3.72 15.36 -11.83
N GLU A 225 3.29 14.59 -12.82
CA GLU A 225 1.91 14.63 -13.31
C GLU A 225 0.95 14.09 -12.23
N LEU A 226 1.35 13.05 -11.50
CA LEU A 226 0.56 12.51 -10.39
C LEU A 226 0.41 13.53 -9.24
N VAL A 227 1.45 14.33 -8.98
CA VAL A 227 1.36 15.46 -8.01
C VAL A 227 0.32 16.49 -8.47
N ASP A 228 0.28 16.82 -9.77
CA ASP A 228 -0.75 17.73 -10.31
C ASP A 228 -2.15 17.14 -10.13
N VAL A 229 -2.31 15.82 -10.36
CA VAL A 229 -3.61 15.15 -10.15
C VAL A 229 -4.07 15.22 -8.70
N TYR A 230 -3.19 14.93 -7.73
CA TYR A 230 -3.57 15.04 -6.32
C TYR A 230 -3.92 16.49 -5.95
N ASN A 231 -3.15 17.49 -6.40
CA ASN A 231 -3.42 18.89 -6.09
C ASN A 231 -4.67 19.46 -6.83
N ALA A 232 -5.19 18.75 -7.83
CA ALA A 232 -6.39 19.17 -8.57
C ALA A 232 -7.70 18.69 -7.94
N VAL A 233 -7.68 17.83 -6.92
CA VAL A 233 -8.87 17.22 -6.33
C VAL A 233 -9.07 17.65 -4.88
N ASP A 234 -10.26 17.39 -4.35
CA ASP A 234 -10.61 17.74 -2.96
C ASP A 234 -10.59 16.53 -2.02
N LEU A 235 -10.68 15.31 -2.55
CA LEU A 235 -10.71 14.09 -1.74
C LEU A 235 -10.14 12.92 -2.53
N PHE A 236 -9.31 12.09 -1.88
CA PHE A 236 -8.87 10.81 -2.41
C PHE A 236 -9.66 9.66 -1.77
N VAL A 237 -10.17 8.74 -2.60
CA VAL A 237 -10.97 7.62 -2.11
C VAL A 237 -10.38 6.26 -2.53
N THR A 238 -10.32 5.32 -1.60
CA THR A 238 -9.77 3.99 -1.85
C THR A 238 -10.53 2.89 -1.08
N PRO A 239 -11.59 2.31 -1.66
CA PRO A 239 -12.34 1.19 -1.09
C PRO A 239 -11.64 -0.14 -1.32
N SER A 240 -10.32 -0.17 -1.21
CA SER A 240 -9.52 -1.39 -1.42
C SER A 240 -9.92 -2.49 -0.44
N LEU A 241 -9.98 -3.72 -0.95
CA LEU A 241 -10.36 -4.91 -0.17
C LEU A 241 -9.15 -5.57 0.50
N GLU A 242 -7.94 -5.20 0.08
CA GLU A 242 -6.70 -5.75 0.61
C GLU A 242 -5.53 -4.80 0.32
N GLU A 243 -4.93 -4.31 1.38
CA GLU A 243 -3.77 -3.39 1.31
C GLU A 243 -2.79 -3.69 2.44
N ASN A 244 -1.50 -3.48 2.18
CA ASN A 244 -0.51 -3.40 3.25
C ASN A 244 -0.39 -1.95 3.75
N LEU A 245 0.24 -1.08 2.96
CA LEU A 245 0.36 0.35 3.23
C LEU A 245 0.33 1.08 1.88
N PRO A 246 -0.84 1.55 1.41
CA PRO A 246 -0.98 2.10 0.06
C PRO A 246 -0.26 3.43 -0.11
N ASN A 247 0.76 3.48 -0.96
CA ASN A 247 1.49 4.72 -1.27
C ASN A 247 0.56 5.84 -1.76
N THR A 248 -0.53 5.50 -2.46
CA THR A 248 -1.50 6.47 -2.97
C THR A 248 -2.16 7.30 -1.87
N ILE A 249 -2.37 6.74 -0.67
CA ILE A 249 -2.83 7.51 0.49
C ILE A 249 -1.73 8.45 0.98
N MET A 250 -0.48 7.98 1.07
CA MET A 250 0.64 8.85 1.46
C MET A 250 0.83 10.01 0.48
N GLU A 251 0.74 9.73 -0.81
CA GLU A 251 0.88 10.71 -1.89
C GLU A 251 -0.22 11.78 -1.81
N ALA A 252 -1.49 11.36 -1.67
CA ALA A 252 -2.62 12.27 -1.51
C ALA A 252 -2.47 13.13 -0.24
N MET A 253 -2.22 12.51 0.91
CA MET A 253 -2.06 13.21 2.19
C MET A 253 -0.84 14.14 2.21
N ALA A 254 0.25 13.78 1.53
CA ALA A 254 1.41 14.66 1.37
C ALA A 254 1.08 15.92 0.58
N CYS A 255 0.14 15.83 -0.38
CA CYS A 255 -0.40 16.96 -1.12
C CYS A 255 -1.51 17.72 -0.35
N GLY A 256 -1.80 17.34 0.89
CA GLY A 256 -2.84 17.95 1.72
C GLY A 256 -4.25 17.50 1.36
N ILE A 257 -4.40 16.38 0.69
CA ILE A 257 -5.71 15.85 0.27
C ILE A 257 -6.18 14.82 1.30
N PRO A 258 -7.31 15.07 2.00
CA PRO A 258 -7.93 14.10 2.90
C PRO A 258 -8.28 12.81 2.16
N CYS A 259 -8.35 11.70 2.90
CA CYS A 259 -8.59 10.39 2.32
C CYS A 259 -9.79 9.69 2.95
N VAL A 260 -10.55 8.95 2.14
CA VAL A 260 -11.55 7.98 2.61
C VAL A 260 -11.11 6.58 2.21
N GLY A 261 -11.02 5.67 3.17
CA GLY A 261 -10.60 4.30 2.93
C GLY A 261 -11.33 3.29 3.81
N PHE A 262 -11.39 2.02 3.41
CA PHE A 262 -11.93 0.98 4.26
C PHE A 262 -11.00 0.65 5.43
N ASN A 263 -11.59 0.19 6.54
CA ASN A 263 -10.88 -0.37 7.70
C ASN A 263 -10.26 -1.73 7.32
N VAL A 264 -9.15 -1.71 6.57
CA VAL A 264 -8.46 -2.92 6.11
C VAL A 264 -6.96 -2.69 5.98
N GLY A 265 -6.17 -3.69 6.37
CA GLY A 265 -4.71 -3.64 6.25
C GLY A 265 -4.10 -2.50 7.05
N GLY A 266 -3.18 -1.78 6.46
CA GLY A 266 -2.54 -0.60 7.05
C GLY A 266 -3.27 0.73 6.78
N ILE A 267 -4.43 0.73 6.14
CA ILE A 267 -5.19 1.98 5.88
C ILE A 267 -5.52 2.72 7.19
N PRO A 268 -6.00 2.06 8.27
CA PRO A 268 -6.28 2.73 9.54
C PRO A 268 -5.03 3.22 10.28
N GLU A 269 -3.83 2.85 9.84
CA GLU A 269 -2.58 3.40 10.40
C GLU A 269 -2.22 4.75 9.77
N MET A 270 -2.74 5.01 8.57
CA MET A 270 -2.48 6.20 7.78
C MET A 270 -3.58 7.25 8.01
N ILE A 271 -4.83 6.83 7.96
CA ILE A 271 -5.99 7.70 8.14
C ILE A 271 -6.40 7.67 9.62
N ASP A 272 -6.19 8.77 10.32
CA ASP A 272 -6.73 9.00 11.67
C ASP A 272 -8.18 9.47 11.50
N HIS A 273 -9.13 8.56 11.78
CA HIS A 273 -10.57 8.73 11.52
C HIS A 273 -11.11 10.04 12.11
N LEU A 274 -11.80 10.84 11.30
CA LEU A 274 -12.35 12.17 11.59
C LEU A 274 -11.30 13.27 11.86
N HIS A 275 -9.99 12.99 11.72
CA HIS A 275 -8.93 13.98 11.94
C HIS A 275 -8.22 14.38 10.65
N ASN A 276 -7.86 13.41 9.80
CA ASN A 276 -7.22 13.68 8.50
C ASN A 276 -7.92 12.96 7.34
N GLY A 277 -9.09 12.37 7.60
CA GLY A 277 -9.88 11.62 6.66
C GLY A 277 -10.90 10.73 7.36
N TYR A 278 -11.45 9.77 6.63
CA TYR A 278 -12.49 8.87 7.13
C TYR A 278 -12.12 7.40 6.89
N VAL A 279 -12.17 6.60 7.95
CA VAL A 279 -12.01 5.14 7.87
C VAL A 279 -13.39 4.52 7.92
N ALA A 280 -13.87 4.04 6.77
CA ALA A 280 -15.17 3.42 6.63
C ALA A 280 -15.13 1.94 7.02
N GLU A 281 -16.27 1.42 7.46
CA GLU A 281 -16.45 0.01 7.77
C GLU A 281 -16.13 -0.87 6.55
N TYR A 282 -15.38 -1.94 6.79
CA TYR A 282 -14.93 -2.84 5.71
C TYR A 282 -16.10 -3.43 4.94
N LYS A 283 -16.09 -3.22 3.62
CA LYS A 283 -17.14 -3.67 2.69
C LYS A 283 -18.51 -2.99 2.87
N SER A 284 -18.60 -1.88 3.56
CA SER A 284 -19.82 -1.07 3.65
C SER A 284 -19.77 0.06 2.63
N ALA A 285 -20.53 -0.06 1.54
CA ALA A 285 -20.67 1.01 0.55
C ALA A 285 -21.44 2.21 1.12
N ASP A 286 -22.36 1.96 2.05
CA ASP A 286 -23.14 2.99 2.73
C ASP A 286 -22.25 3.86 3.62
N ASP A 287 -21.46 3.24 4.51
CA ASP A 287 -20.53 3.99 5.38
C ASP A 287 -19.43 4.68 4.59
N PHE A 288 -19.02 4.10 3.44
CA PHE A 288 -18.08 4.75 2.55
C PHE A 288 -18.66 6.01 1.88
N ALA A 289 -19.96 5.95 1.50
CA ALA A 289 -20.69 7.12 0.97
C ALA A 289 -20.83 8.21 2.04
N ASN A 290 -21.18 7.83 3.28
CA ASN A 290 -21.23 8.74 4.43
C ASN A 290 -19.87 9.40 4.68
N GLY A 291 -18.77 8.65 4.59
CA GLY A 291 -17.41 9.17 4.72
C GLY A 291 -17.05 10.20 3.64
N ILE A 292 -17.46 9.95 2.39
CA ILE A 292 -17.28 10.92 1.30
C ILE A 292 -18.06 12.21 1.58
N HIS A 293 -19.35 12.08 1.95
CA HIS A 293 -20.20 13.24 2.26
C HIS A 293 -19.63 14.03 3.44
N TRP A 294 -19.28 13.37 4.55
CA TRP A 294 -18.68 14.00 5.71
C TRP A 294 -17.43 14.80 5.36
N ALA A 295 -16.50 14.20 4.61
CA ALA A 295 -15.24 14.85 4.24
C ALA A 295 -15.42 16.09 3.35
N LEU A 296 -16.44 16.11 2.49
CA LEU A 296 -16.67 17.20 1.54
C LEU A 296 -17.62 18.29 2.06
N SER A 297 -18.51 18.00 3.01
CA SER A 297 -19.62 18.86 3.36
C SER A 297 -19.72 19.21 4.85
N GLU A 298 -19.30 18.29 5.75
CA GLU A 298 -19.52 18.47 7.19
C GLU A 298 -18.24 18.80 7.96
N SER A 299 -17.05 18.51 7.37
CA SER A 299 -15.77 18.71 8.04
C SER A 299 -15.18 20.10 7.76
N GLU A 300 -14.30 20.53 8.67
CA GLU A 300 -13.41 21.67 8.46
C GLU A 300 -12.25 21.25 7.54
N TYR A 301 -12.45 21.36 6.22
CA TYR A 301 -11.53 20.88 5.19
C TYR A 301 -10.09 21.31 5.41
N GLN A 302 -9.87 22.60 5.76
CA GLN A 302 -8.52 23.12 5.99
C GLN A 302 -7.82 22.36 7.14
N SER A 303 -8.53 22.03 8.20
CA SER A 303 -8.02 21.25 9.32
C SER A 303 -7.64 19.83 8.88
N LEU A 304 -8.51 19.16 8.12
CA LEU A 304 -8.20 17.82 7.56
C LEU A 304 -6.93 17.83 6.71
N SER A 305 -6.79 18.82 5.85
CA SER A 305 -5.65 18.99 4.95
C SER A 305 -4.33 19.18 5.72
N GLU A 306 -4.33 20.04 6.73
CA GLU A 306 -3.17 20.29 7.58
C GLU A 306 -2.77 19.06 8.39
N GLU A 307 -3.74 18.33 8.95
CA GLU A 307 -3.49 17.09 9.69
C GLU A 307 -2.97 15.97 8.77
N ALA A 308 -3.47 15.88 7.52
CA ALA A 308 -2.95 14.96 6.52
C ALA A 308 -1.46 15.22 6.23
N CYS A 309 -1.08 16.47 5.97
CA CYS A 309 0.31 16.87 5.78
C CYS A 309 1.17 16.59 7.01
N ARG A 310 0.67 16.90 8.21
CA ARG A 310 1.38 16.67 9.48
C ARG A 310 1.66 15.19 9.70
N LYS A 311 0.66 14.34 9.50
CA LYS A 311 0.79 12.87 9.61
C LYS A 311 1.90 12.34 8.69
N VAL A 312 1.90 12.77 7.43
CA VAL A 312 2.91 12.32 6.46
C VAL A 312 4.30 12.83 6.83
N SER A 313 4.44 14.10 7.16
CA SER A 313 5.74 14.71 7.48
C SER A 313 6.38 14.05 8.70
N SER A 314 5.59 13.74 9.74
CA SER A 314 6.09 13.11 10.96
C SER A 314 6.38 11.63 10.82
N SER A 315 5.54 10.89 10.08
CA SER A 315 5.54 9.42 10.12
C SER A 315 6.12 8.76 8.87
N TYR A 316 6.08 9.44 7.71
CA TYR A 316 6.38 8.84 6.41
C TYR A 316 7.42 9.62 5.59
N SER A 317 7.94 10.76 6.07
CA SER A 317 8.98 11.50 5.35
C SER A 317 10.26 10.69 5.21
N GLU A 318 11.00 10.89 4.12
CA GLU A 318 12.28 10.23 3.85
C GLU A 318 13.23 10.31 5.05
N SER A 319 13.32 11.49 5.69
CA SER A 319 14.19 11.69 6.85
C SER A 319 13.75 10.92 8.10
N SER A 320 12.42 10.84 8.37
CA SER A 320 11.89 10.07 9.49
C SER A 320 12.13 8.57 9.31
N ILE A 321 11.91 8.08 8.09
CA ILE A 321 12.09 6.66 7.77
C ILE A 321 13.57 6.28 7.75
N ALA A 322 14.43 7.10 7.16
CA ALA A 322 15.87 6.85 7.14
C ALA A 322 16.46 6.70 8.55
N LYS A 323 16.05 7.56 9.50
CA LYS A 323 16.49 7.44 10.92
C LYS A 323 16.14 6.08 11.51
N ARG A 324 14.91 5.59 11.29
CA ARG A 324 14.46 4.28 11.80
C ARG A 324 15.26 3.11 11.19
N TYR A 325 15.61 3.19 9.89
CA TYR A 325 16.48 2.18 9.27
C TYR A 325 17.91 2.24 9.80
N ILE A 326 18.47 3.43 10.04
CA ILE A 326 19.80 3.60 10.65
C ILE A 326 19.84 2.96 12.04
N GLU A 327 18.80 3.16 12.87
CA GLU A 327 18.69 2.50 14.18
C GLU A 327 18.71 0.97 14.06
N VAL A 328 17.98 0.42 13.07
CA VAL A 328 17.99 -1.03 12.81
C VAL A 328 19.38 -1.50 12.37
N TYR A 329 20.06 -0.76 11.49
CA TYR A 329 21.39 -1.11 11.02
C TYR A 329 22.43 -1.08 12.15
N ASN A 330 22.47 -0.02 12.95
CA ASN A 330 23.37 0.11 14.10
C ASN A 330 23.16 -1.07 15.08
N LYS A 331 21.90 -1.36 15.42
CA LYS A 331 21.57 -2.50 16.30
C LYS A 331 22.09 -3.84 15.77
N ILE A 332 22.00 -4.07 14.45
CA ILE A 332 22.43 -5.33 13.81
C ILE A 332 23.96 -5.41 13.75
N MET A 333 24.64 -4.28 13.56
CA MET A 333 26.10 -4.20 13.53
C MET A 333 26.73 -4.29 14.93
N GLY A 334 25.96 -4.21 15.99
CA GLY A 334 26.43 -4.24 17.36
C GLY A 334 26.89 -2.88 17.90
N ASP A 335 26.65 -1.81 17.15
CA ASP A 335 26.85 -0.45 17.62
C ASP A 335 25.67 -0.08 18.55
N ASN A 336 25.80 -0.45 19.82
CA ASN A 336 24.93 0.05 20.87
C ASN A 336 25.57 1.34 21.40
N ASP A 337 24.99 2.51 21.05
CA ASP A 337 25.23 3.76 21.78
C ASP A 337 24.65 3.70 23.21
#